data_64aee68dd9430327d0f516824daa7044
#
_entry.id   64aee68dd9430327d0f516824daa7044
#
_cell.length_a   1.000
_cell.length_b   1.000
_cell.length_c   1.000
_cell.angle_alpha   90.00
_cell.angle_beta   90.00
_cell.angle_gamma   90.00
#
_symmetry.space_group_name_H-M   'P 1'
#
loop_
_entity.id
_entity.type
_entity.pdbx_description
1 polymer ?
#
loop_
_entity_poly.entity_id
_entity_poly.type
_entity_poly.pdbx_seq_one_letter_code
_entity_poly.pdbx_strand_id
1 'polypeptide(L)'
;CRGVELGNQVYMMYEHTPDDKLVDLQLKVLDMGMGHERNAWVTQGTPTQHQAVYPDVVEKLQKRTGVEFDNDLMHKFYPISGKLNVDEVDDINEAWKEVAGILKVEVKDLKEKIMKASGIFSVADHTRTLLFILNDGGLPSNVGGGYNLRVLIRRALGFIDKFNWDLTLAEVCTWHAEFLKPIFPELMGNLDNIKKILTVERQKYEATKVKTRQIVKKIIEKDITEKTLLELYDSNGISPDLIIKEALKLGKKIEMPDNFYGKISELHEQKAQVHATKKDFSLDLNGLPETIANYYDDYKINEFKAKVLKVIDNKVILDKTLFYPTSGGQLNDIGVINGIEVIDVFKQGAIIVHVLKDKLDLTIGEEVNGK
;
A
#
# COMPACT_ATOMS: atom_id res chain seq x y z
N CYS A 1 -14.66 -21.41 0.64
CA CYS A 1 -15.25 -20.84 -0.58
C CYS A 1 -15.00 -21.78 -1.77
N ARG A 2 -16.04 -22.08 -2.57
CA ARG A 2 -15.90 -22.98 -3.74
C ARG A 2 -15.68 -22.21 -5.04
N GLY A 3 -15.55 -20.90 -5.00
CA GLY A 3 -15.38 -20.04 -6.16
C GLY A 3 -14.34 -18.96 -5.91
N VAL A 4 -13.66 -18.52 -6.97
CA VAL A 4 -12.76 -17.38 -6.99
C VAL A 4 -13.34 -16.34 -7.93
N GLU A 5 -13.52 -15.12 -7.43
CA GLU A 5 -13.92 -14.00 -8.27
C GLU A 5 -12.76 -13.61 -9.19
N LEU A 6 -12.98 -13.67 -10.50
CA LEU A 6 -12.02 -13.24 -11.52
C LEU A 6 -12.25 -11.80 -11.98
N GLY A 7 -13.49 -11.36 -11.94
CA GLY A 7 -13.91 -10.02 -12.29
C GLY A 7 -15.31 -9.74 -11.83
N ASN A 8 -15.65 -8.49 -11.66
CA ASN A 8 -16.99 -8.04 -11.37
C ASN A 8 -17.40 -6.88 -12.27
N GLN A 9 -18.70 -6.64 -12.37
CA GLN A 9 -19.25 -5.54 -13.15
C GLN A 9 -20.26 -4.79 -12.30
N VAL A 10 -20.19 -3.48 -12.35
CA VAL A 10 -21.15 -2.58 -11.72
C VAL A 10 -21.84 -1.75 -12.77
N TYR A 11 -23.17 -1.82 -12.82
CA TYR A 11 -24.00 -1.00 -13.70
C TYR A 11 -24.42 0.24 -12.91
N MET A 12 -23.76 1.37 -13.15
CA MET A 12 -24.09 2.64 -12.53
C MET A 12 -25.26 3.28 -13.29
N MET A 13 -26.40 3.36 -12.63
CA MET A 13 -27.65 3.88 -13.20
C MET A 13 -28.06 5.19 -12.59
N TYR A 14 -27.60 5.49 -11.37
CA TYR A 14 -28.05 6.61 -10.56
C TYR A 14 -26.85 7.43 -10.07
N GLU A 15 -27.08 8.73 -9.97
CA GLU A 15 -26.22 9.67 -9.27
C GLU A 15 -26.81 9.92 -7.87
N HIS A 16 -25.95 9.90 -6.86
CA HIS A 16 -26.32 10.31 -5.50
C HIS A 16 -26.05 11.80 -5.35
N THR A 17 -27.11 12.59 -5.24
CA THR A 17 -27.02 14.03 -5.16
C THR A 17 -26.70 14.52 -3.74
N PRO A 18 -26.17 15.75 -3.56
CA PRO A 18 -25.85 16.30 -2.24
C PRO A 18 -27.05 16.38 -1.27
N ASP A 19 -28.28 16.40 -1.77
CA ASP A 19 -29.52 16.38 -1.00
C ASP A 19 -30.06 14.97 -0.73
N ASP A 20 -29.18 13.96 -0.84
CA ASP A 20 -29.43 12.56 -0.52
C ASP A 20 -30.52 11.89 -1.39
N LYS A 21 -30.62 12.31 -2.66
CA LYS A 21 -31.51 11.70 -3.64
C LYS A 21 -30.75 10.89 -4.67
N LEU A 22 -31.41 9.86 -5.19
CA LEU A 22 -30.94 9.10 -6.35
C LEU A 22 -31.64 9.68 -7.60
N VAL A 23 -30.83 10.16 -8.55
CA VAL A 23 -31.30 10.68 -9.85
C VAL A 23 -30.74 9.79 -10.96
N ASP A 24 -31.55 9.51 -11.96
CA ASP A 24 -31.11 8.72 -13.12
C ASP A 24 -29.93 9.41 -13.84
N LEU A 25 -28.83 8.67 -14.02
CA LEU A 25 -27.75 9.09 -14.89
C LEU A 25 -28.22 9.18 -16.34
N GLN A 26 -27.92 10.27 -17.01
CA GLN A 26 -28.16 10.40 -18.46
C GLN A 26 -27.31 9.41 -19.26
N LEU A 27 -26.04 9.24 -18.86
CA LEU A 27 -25.13 8.26 -19.43
C LEU A 27 -25.04 7.06 -18.47
N LYS A 28 -25.57 5.92 -18.90
CA LYS A 28 -25.41 4.68 -18.14
C LYS A 28 -23.97 4.17 -18.27
N VAL A 29 -23.34 3.87 -17.15
CA VAL A 29 -21.93 3.45 -17.10
C VAL A 29 -21.84 2.00 -16.66
N LEU A 30 -21.00 1.24 -17.36
CA LEU A 30 -20.55 -0.08 -16.94
C LEU A 30 -19.11 0.07 -16.43
N ASP A 31 -18.92 -0.14 -15.14
CA ASP A 31 -17.59 -0.26 -14.53
C ASP A 31 -17.25 -1.74 -14.37
N MET A 32 -16.05 -2.13 -14.80
CA MET A 32 -15.60 -3.52 -14.74
C MET A 32 -14.22 -3.61 -14.10
N GLY A 33 -14.16 -4.35 -13.00
CA GLY A 33 -12.91 -4.70 -12.32
C GLY A 33 -12.53 -6.16 -12.60
N MET A 34 -11.28 -6.40 -12.99
CA MET A 34 -10.75 -7.75 -13.18
C MET A 34 -9.49 -7.98 -12.35
N GLY A 35 -9.44 -9.14 -11.67
CA GLY A 35 -8.23 -9.58 -11.00
C GLY A 35 -7.20 -10.10 -12.01
N HIS A 36 -6.26 -9.25 -12.44
CA HIS A 36 -5.26 -9.62 -13.44
C HIS A 36 -4.45 -10.86 -13.00
N GLU A 37 -3.95 -10.84 -11.78
CA GLU A 37 -3.20 -11.95 -11.19
C GLU A 37 -4.06 -13.22 -11.02
N ARG A 38 -5.34 -13.07 -10.69
CA ARG A 38 -6.27 -14.19 -10.57
C ARG A 38 -6.53 -14.85 -11.93
N ASN A 39 -6.67 -14.06 -13.00
CA ASN A 39 -6.78 -14.58 -14.36
C ASN A 39 -5.53 -15.35 -14.79
N ALA A 40 -4.34 -14.79 -14.56
CA ALA A 40 -3.08 -15.46 -14.83
C ALA A 40 -2.97 -16.80 -14.06
N TRP A 41 -3.33 -16.80 -12.78
CA TRP A 41 -3.33 -17.98 -11.94
C TRP A 41 -4.24 -19.08 -12.44
N VAL A 42 -5.53 -18.75 -12.71
CA VAL A 42 -6.52 -19.73 -13.15
C VAL A 42 -6.14 -20.31 -14.52
N THR A 43 -5.62 -19.50 -15.43
CA THR A 43 -5.21 -19.98 -16.77
C THR A 43 -3.97 -20.85 -16.75
N GLN A 44 -3.04 -20.63 -15.82
CA GLN A 44 -1.83 -21.43 -15.67
C GLN A 44 -2.02 -22.66 -14.78
N GLY A 45 -3.05 -22.68 -13.92
CA GLY A 45 -3.36 -23.82 -13.05
C GLY A 45 -2.33 -24.10 -11.98
N THR A 46 -1.55 -23.08 -11.56
CA THR A 46 -0.56 -23.24 -10.49
C THR A 46 -1.24 -23.34 -9.11
N PRO A 47 -0.61 -23.94 -8.08
CA PRO A 47 -1.17 -24.02 -6.74
C PRO A 47 -1.53 -22.65 -6.16
N THR A 48 -0.75 -21.60 -6.46
CA THR A 48 -0.95 -20.24 -5.98
C THR A 48 -0.76 -19.20 -7.07
N GLN A 49 -1.43 -18.06 -6.94
CA GLN A 49 -1.24 -16.93 -7.85
C GLN A 49 0.22 -16.44 -7.89
N HIS A 50 0.95 -16.52 -6.79
CA HIS A 50 2.35 -16.08 -6.70
C HIS A 50 3.27 -16.86 -7.65
N GLN A 51 3.04 -18.17 -7.77
CA GLN A 51 3.79 -19.02 -8.72
C GLN A 51 3.43 -18.71 -10.18
N ALA A 52 2.23 -18.21 -10.46
CA ALA A 52 1.82 -17.80 -11.80
C ALA A 52 2.37 -16.42 -12.18
N VAL A 53 2.36 -15.47 -11.25
CA VAL A 53 2.63 -14.05 -11.55
C VAL A 53 4.12 -13.72 -11.55
N TYR A 54 4.93 -14.37 -10.72
CA TYR A 54 6.39 -14.15 -10.65
C TYR A 54 7.17 -15.44 -10.37
N PRO A 55 7.06 -16.42 -11.27
CA PRO A 55 7.63 -17.75 -11.10
C PRO A 55 9.15 -17.73 -10.83
N ASP A 56 9.90 -16.93 -11.58
CA ASP A 56 11.37 -16.82 -11.46
C ASP A 56 11.80 -16.31 -10.08
N VAL A 57 11.05 -15.34 -9.53
CA VAL A 57 11.37 -14.77 -8.21
C VAL A 57 11.09 -15.81 -7.12
N VAL A 58 9.96 -16.53 -7.23
CA VAL A 58 9.63 -17.62 -6.30
C VAL A 58 10.68 -18.71 -6.35
N GLU A 59 11.13 -19.11 -7.54
CA GLU A 59 12.18 -20.12 -7.71
C GLU A 59 13.52 -19.66 -7.10
N LYS A 60 13.93 -18.40 -7.35
CA LYS A 60 15.15 -17.82 -6.75
C LYS A 60 15.05 -17.78 -5.22
N LEU A 61 13.87 -17.43 -4.68
CA LEU A 61 13.62 -17.45 -3.24
C LEU A 61 13.73 -18.86 -2.65
N GLN A 62 13.12 -19.87 -3.30
CA GLN A 62 13.24 -21.26 -2.88
C GLN A 62 14.70 -21.73 -2.83
N LYS A 63 15.46 -21.48 -3.90
CA LYS A 63 16.89 -21.81 -3.97
C LYS A 63 17.70 -21.11 -2.88
N ARG A 64 17.43 -19.83 -2.63
CA ARG A 64 18.19 -19.01 -1.66
C ARG A 64 17.88 -19.37 -0.21
N THR A 65 16.66 -19.80 0.07
CA THR A 65 16.18 -20.13 1.43
C THR A 65 16.22 -21.61 1.75
N GLY A 66 16.39 -22.47 0.74
CA GLY A 66 16.32 -23.93 0.89
C GLY A 66 14.90 -24.45 1.15
N VAL A 67 13.86 -23.64 0.90
CA VAL A 67 12.47 -24.04 1.09
C VAL A 67 11.95 -24.75 -0.16
N GLU A 68 11.62 -26.01 0.00
CA GLU A 68 10.98 -26.80 -1.04
C GLU A 68 9.46 -26.77 -0.88
N PHE A 69 8.74 -26.63 -1.99
CA PHE A 69 7.28 -26.66 -2.00
C PHE A 69 6.78 -28.08 -2.29
N ASP A 70 5.86 -28.52 -1.46
CA ASP A 70 5.06 -29.70 -1.69
C ASP A 70 3.83 -29.29 -2.52
N ASN A 71 3.98 -29.27 -3.85
CA ASN A 71 2.92 -28.80 -4.74
C ASN A 71 1.66 -29.66 -4.64
N ASP A 72 1.78 -30.97 -4.41
CA ASP A 72 0.63 -31.86 -4.24
C ASP A 72 -0.16 -31.51 -2.97
N LEU A 73 0.56 -31.25 -1.88
CA LEU A 73 -0.06 -30.77 -0.64
C LEU A 73 -0.71 -29.41 -0.84
N MET A 74 -0.04 -28.48 -1.52
CA MET A 74 -0.56 -27.13 -1.79
C MET A 74 -1.82 -27.19 -2.63
N HIS A 75 -1.88 -27.97 -3.70
CA HIS A 75 -3.09 -28.16 -4.51
C HIS A 75 -4.29 -28.67 -3.70
N LYS A 76 -4.05 -29.51 -2.69
CA LYS A 76 -5.08 -30.01 -1.80
C LYS A 76 -5.45 -29.00 -0.69
N PHE A 77 -4.47 -28.22 -0.21
CA PHE A 77 -4.63 -27.29 0.88
C PHE A 77 -5.38 -26.01 0.47
N TYR A 78 -4.95 -25.33 -0.60
CA TYR A 78 -5.49 -24.00 -0.93
C TYR A 78 -7.00 -23.98 -1.21
N PRO A 79 -7.62 -25.00 -1.84
CA PRO A 79 -9.08 -25.04 -2.02
C PRO A 79 -9.87 -25.05 -0.70
N ILE A 80 -9.27 -25.51 0.39
CA ILE A 80 -9.89 -25.58 1.71
C ILE A 80 -9.30 -24.59 2.71
N SER A 81 -8.32 -23.78 2.31
CA SER A 81 -7.67 -22.81 3.18
C SER A 81 -8.62 -21.72 3.72
N GLY A 82 -9.75 -21.47 3.06
CA GLY A 82 -10.78 -20.57 3.56
C GLY A 82 -11.36 -20.99 4.92
N LYS A 83 -11.25 -22.27 5.31
CA LYS A 83 -11.59 -22.76 6.65
C LYS A 83 -10.65 -22.21 7.75
N LEU A 84 -9.54 -21.59 7.39
CA LEU A 84 -8.58 -20.96 8.29
C LEU A 84 -8.73 -19.43 8.33
N ASN A 85 -9.83 -18.89 7.78
CA ASN A 85 -10.11 -17.47 7.86
C ASN A 85 -10.42 -17.07 9.30
N VAL A 86 -9.53 -16.33 9.93
CA VAL A 86 -9.64 -15.89 11.34
C VAL A 86 -10.86 -15.00 11.62
N ASP A 87 -11.44 -14.40 10.58
CA ASP A 87 -12.66 -13.59 10.70
C ASP A 87 -13.95 -14.44 10.72
N GLU A 88 -13.84 -15.73 10.35
CA GLU A 88 -14.99 -16.65 10.20
C GLU A 88 -14.93 -17.86 11.14
N VAL A 89 -13.83 -18.04 11.89
CA VAL A 89 -13.65 -19.19 12.80
C VAL A 89 -13.51 -18.76 14.25
N ASP A 90 -14.21 -19.43 15.15
CA ASP A 90 -14.14 -19.16 16.58
C ASP A 90 -12.82 -19.64 17.23
N ASP A 91 -12.28 -20.78 16.75
CA ASP A 91 -11.03 -21.35 17.22
C ASP A 91 -10.15 -21.78 16.05
N ILE A 92 -9.12 -20.98 15.78
CA ILE A 92 -8.17 -21.24 14.71
C ILE A 92 -7.37 -22.55 14.90
N ASN A 93 -7.18 -23.00 16.13
CA ASN A 93 -6.44 -24.25 16.37
C ASN A 93 -7.30 -25.47 16.03
N GLU A 94 -8.59 -25.43 16.31
CA GLU A 94 -9.53 -26.47 15.88
C GLU A 94 -9.67 -26.48 14.35
N ALA A 95 -9.74 -25.31 13.71
CA ALA A 95 -9.77 -25.20 12.27
C ALA A 95 -8.51 -25.83 11.63
N TRP A 96 -7.32 -25.62 12.20
CA TRP A 96 -6.11 -26.29 11.74
C TRP A 96 -6.15 -27.81 11.90
N LYS A 97 -6.73 -28.34 12.99
CA LYS A 97 -6.93 -29.79 13.19
C LYS A 97 -7.89 -30.37 12.15
N GLU A 98 -8.99 -29.66 11.88
CA GLU A 98 -9.94 -30.06 10.84
C GLU A 98 -9.27 -30.17 9.46
N VAL A 99 -8.57 -29.10 9.04
CA VAL A 99 -7.87 -29.06 7.75
C VAL A 99 -6.81 -30.14 7.65
N ALA A 100 -6.02 -30.35 8.69
CA ALA A 100 -5.01 -31.41 8.75
C ALA A 100 -5.63 -32.82 8.68
N GLY A 101 -6.78 -33.02 9.34
CA GLY A 101 -7.56 -34.26 9.28
C GLY A 101 -8.09 -34.56 7.86
N ILE A 102 -8.60 -33.53 7.15
CA ILE A 102 -9.05 -33.68 5.76
C ILE A 102 -7.86 -34.08 4.85
N LEU A 103 -6.70 -33.47 5.07
CA LEU A 103 -5.49 -33.72 4.28
C LEU A 103 -4.72 -35.00 4.72
N LYS A 104 -5.11 -35.59 5.84
CA LYS A 104 -4.45 -36.76 6.46
C LYS A 104 -2.97 -36.54 6.74
N VAL A 105 -2.65 -35.38 7.29
CA VAL A 105 -1.29 -34.96 7.70
C VAL A 105 -1.28 -34.48 9.14
N GLU A 106 -0.11 -34.51 9.78
CA GLU A 106 0.05 -33.95 11.11
C GLU A 106 -0.06 -32.42 11.10
N VAL A 107 -0.79 -31.86 12.07
CA VAL A 107 -1.05 -30.41 12.19
C VAL A 107 0.26 -29.62 12.22
N LYS A 108 1.26 -30.11 12.96
CA LYS A 108 2.56 -29.45 13.10
C LYS A 108 3.28 -29.37 11.76
N ASP A 109 3.30 -30.45 11.02
CA ASP A 109 4.02 -30.55 9.72
C ASP A 109 3.30 -29.69 8.67
N LEU A 110 1.96 -29.73 8.66
CA LEU A 110 1.17 -28.87 7.79
C LEU A 110 1.45 -27.39 8.06
N LYS A 111 1.35 -26.96 9.34
CA LYS A 111 1.62 -25.58 9.74
C LYS A 111 3.03 -25.15 9.33
N GLU A 112 4.05 -25.97 9.57
CA GLU A 112 5.43 -25.63 9.23
C GLU A 112 5.61 -25.43 7.73
N LYS A 113 5.14 -26.37 6.90
CA LYS A 113 5.23 -26.26 5.43
C LYS A 113 4.50 -25.05 4.89
N ILE A 114 3.24 -24.85 5.31
CA ILE A 114 2.41 -23.73 4.83
C ILE A 114 2.96 -22.39 5.30
N MET A 115 3.43 -22.26 6.53
CA MET A 115 4.02 -21.02 7.03
C MET A 115 5.31 -20.64 6.32
N LYS A 116 6.17 -21.62 5.98
CA LYS A 116 7.38 -21.35 5.18
C LYS A 116 7.02 -20.88 3.77
N ALA A 117 6.07 -21.57 3.11
CA ALA A 117 5.58 -21.18 1.79
C ALA A 117 4.94 -19.77 1.80
N SER A 118 4.08 -19.51 2.78
CA SER A 118 3.47 -18.20 2.98
C SER A 118 4.52 -17.10 3.21
N GLY A 119 5.59 -17.42 3.94
CA GLY A 119 6.71 -16.50 4.12
C GLY A 119 7.41 -16.15 2.80
N ILE A 120 7.68 -17.14 1.96
CA ILE A 120 8.26 -16.95 0.61
C ILE A 120 7.34 -16.03 -0.22
N PHE A 121 6.05 -16.36 -0.27
CA PHE A 121 5.08 -15.58 -1.04
C PHE A 121 4.93 -14.16 -0.52
N SER A 122 4.88 -13.97 0.80
CA SER A 122 4.79 -12.63 1.40
C SER A 122 6.04 -11.79 1.11
N VAL A 123 7.23 -12.38 1.17
CA VAL A 123 8.47 -11.66 0.81
C VAL A 123 8.45 -11.27 -0.68
N ALA A 124 8.06 -12.19 -1.57
CA ALA A 124 7.97 -11.91 -3.00
C ALA A 124 6.95 -10.80 -3.31
N ASP A 125 5.73 -10.93 -2.78
CA ASP A 125 4.65 -9.97 -3.00
C ASP A 125 4.98 -8.57 -2.47
N HIS A 126 5.42 -8.50 -1.21
CA HIS A 126 5.74 -7.23 -0.58
C HIS A 126 6.90 -6.51 -1.26
N THR A 127 7.94 -7.25 -1.70
CA THR A 127 9.08 -6.65 -2.40
C THR A 127 8.72 -6.17 -3.80
N ARG A 128 7.79 -6.83 -4.50
CA ARG A 128 7.26 -6.34 -5.76
C ARG A 128 6.53 -5.01 -5.57
N THR A 129 5.63 -4.95 -4.61
CA THR A 129 4.90 -3.73 -4.26
C THR A 129 5.86 -2.60 -3.86
N LEU A 130 6.84 -2.89 -3.00
CA LEU A 130 7.85 -1.93 -2.58
C LEU A 130 8.68 -1.42 -3.76
N LEU A 131 9.09 -2.31 -4.68
CA LEU A 131 9.87 -1.94 -5.86
C LEU A 131 9.18 -0.85 -6.66
N PHE A 132 7.90 -1.02 -7.02
CA PHE A 132 7.15 -0.04 -7.79
C PHE A 132 6.99 1.28 -7.04
N ILE A 133 6.49 1.24 -5.81
CA ILE A 133 6.21 2.47 -5.06
C ILE A 133 7.49 3.26 -4.75
N LEU A 134 8.60 2.57 -4.41
CA LEU A 134 9.88 3.23 -4.16
C LEU A 134 10.49 3.78 -5.46
N ASN A 135 10.27 3.11 -6.60
CA ASN A 135 10.67 3.61 -7.91
C ASN A 135 9.94 4.90 -8.27
N ASP A 136 8.65 4.98 -7.97
CA ASP A 136 7.81 6.15 -8.20
C ASP A 136 8.01 7.28 -7.17
N GLY A 137 9.02 7.15 -6.32
CA GLY A 137 9.42 8.18 -5.33
C GLY A 137 8.69 8.13 -4.00
N GLY A 138 7.84 7.11 -3.75
CA GLY A 138 7.23 6.89 -2.44
C GLY A 138 8.28 6.57 -1.38
N LEU A 139 8.17 7.16 -0.18
CA LEU A 139 9.13 6.95 0.91
C LEU A 139 8.46 6.39 2.16
N PRO A 140 9.09 5.41 2.85
CA PRO A 140 8.60 4.90 4.12
C PRO A 140 8.56 6.00 5.19
N SER A 141 7.40 6.18 5.82
CA SER A 141 7.20 7.19 6.87
C SER A 141 6.38 6.63 8.04
N ASN A 142 6.05 7.47 9.02
CA ASN A 142 5.19 7.07 10.15
C ASN A 142 3.69 7.37 9.91
N VAL A 143 3.34 8.00 8.79
CA VAL A 143 1.98 8.48 8.50
C VAL A 143 1.60 8.22 7.05
N GLY A 144 0.30 8.16 6.77
CA GLY A 144 -0.26 8.02 5.43
C GLY A 144 0.26 6.81 4.66
N GLY A 145 0.38 6.91 3.33
CA GLY A 145 0.86 5.83 2.46
C GLY A 145 2.27 5.33 2.80
N GLY A 146 3.15 6.20 3.27
CA GLY A 146 4.51 5.82 3.70
C GLY A 146 4.53 4.90 4.92
N TYR A 147 3.51 4.95 5.78
CA TYR A 147 3.33 3.99 6.86
C TYR A 147 3.07 2.57 6.32
N ASN A 148 2.23 2.44 5.31
CA ASN A 148 1.96 1.15 4.68
C ASN A 148 3.23 0.52 4.10
N LEU A 149 4.10 1.33 3.46
CA LEU A 149 5.41 0.84 3.00
C LEU A 149 6.25 0.28 4.16
N ARG A 150 6.26 0.97 5.28
CA ARG A 150 6.98 0.51 6.47
C ARG A 150 6.41 -0.77 7.06
N VAL A 151 5.08 -0.94 7.01
CA VAL A 151 4.40 -2.20 7.40
C VAL A 151 4.84 -3.35 6.49
N LEU A 152 4.84 -3.17 5.16
CA LEU A 152 5.27 -4.20 4.21
C LEU A 152 6.73 -4.60 4.44
N ILE A 153 7.63 -3.61 4.60
CA ILE A 153 9.04 -3.85 4.91
C ILE A 153 9.18 -4.70 6.19
N ARG A 154 8.50 -4.32 7.26
CA ARG A 154 8.58 -5.01 8.55
C ARG A 154 8.01 -6.42 8.51
N ARG A 155 6.90 -6.64 7.78
CA ARG A 155 6.33 -7.99 7.58
C ARG A 155 7.31 -8.89 6.84
N ALA A 156 7.86 -8.42 5.73
CA ALA A 156 8.85 -9.19 4.97
C ALA A 156 10.11 -9.50 5.79
N LEU A 157 10.65 -8.52 6.52
CA LEU A 157 11.78 -8.72 7.44
C LEU A 157 11.44 -9.68 8.58
N GLY A 158 10.19 -9.65 9.07
CA GLY A 158 9.70 -10.58 10.10
C GLY A 158 9.78 -12.05 9.66
N PHE A 159 9.41 -12.35 8.41
CA PHE A 159 9.53 -13.69 7.85
C PHE A 159 11.00 -14.11 7.68
N ILE A 160 11.84 -13.22 7.15
CA ILE A 160 13.29 -13.45 7.00
C ILE A 160 13.91 -13.81 8.36
N ASP A 161 13.59 -13.04 9.41
CA ASP A 161 14.10 -13.28 10.76
C ASP A 161 13.50 -14.53 11.41
N LYS A 162 12.22 -14.81 11.18
CA LYS A 162 11.51 -15.96 11.76
C LYS A 162 12.13 -17.29 11.30
N PHE A 163 12.44 -17.36 10.02
CA PHE A 163 13.00 -18.55 9.40
C PHE A 163 14.53 -18.50 9.27
N ASN A 164 15.15 -17.44 9.77
CA ASN A 164 16.61 -17.23 9.71
C ASN A 164 17.16 -17.35 8.28
N TRP A 165 16.45 -16.75 7.31
CA TRP A 165 16.89 -16.74 5.92
C TRP A 165 18.02 -15.71 5.72
N ASP A 166 19.09 -16.13 5.04
CA ASP A 166 20.15 -15.22 4.59
C ASP A 166 19.72 -14.52 3.30
N LEU A 167 18.89 -13.47 3.44
CA LEU A 167 18.22 -12.79 2.35
C LEU A 167 18.05 -11.31 2.66
N THR A 168 18.20 -10.47 1.65
CA THR A 168 17.88 -9.03 1.73
C THR A 168 16.69 -8.67 0.83
N LEU A 169 15.87 -7.71 1.27
CA LEU A 169 14.75 -7.23 0.43
C LEU A 169 15.25 -6.60 -0.87
N ALA A 170 16.43 -5.99 -0.86
CA ALA A 170 17.03 -5.39 -2.05
C ALA A 170 17.39 -6.43 -3.12
N GLU A 171 17.88 -7.62 -2.72
CA GLU A 171 18.10 -8.73 -3.65
C GLU A 171 16.80 -9.14 -4.34
N VAL A 172 15.72 -9.31 -3.57
CA VAL A 172 14.44 -9.72 -4.14
C VAL A 172 13.85 -8.63 -5.04
N CYS A 173 13.97 -7.35 -4.68
CA CYS A 173 13.61 -6.24 -5.57
C CYS A 173 14.40 -6.29 -6.88
N THR A 174 15.68 -6.62 -6.84
CA THR A 174 16.51 -6.77 -8.06
C THR A 174 15.98 -7.92 -8.92
N TRP A 175 15.65 -9.06 -8.34
CA TRP A 175 15.08 -10.18 -9.11
C TRP A 175 13.75 -9.83 -9.76
N HIS A 176 12.88 -9.07 -9.07
CA HIS A 176 11.64 -8.56 -9.67
C HIS A 176 11.92 -7.59 -10.81
N ALA A 177 12.86 -6.65 -10.65
CA ALA A 177 13.22 -5.71 -11.70
C ALA A 177 13.79 -6.41 -12.93
N GLU A 178 14.64 -7.45 -12.75
CA GLU A 178 15.14 -8.29 -13.83
C GLU A 178 14.02 -9.01 -14.58
N PHE A 179 13.11 -9.64 -13.82
CA PHE A 179 11.95 -10.35 -14.38
C PHE A 179 11.00 -9.43 -15.14
N LEU A 180 10.77 -8.21 -14.62
CA LEU A 180 9.86 -7.23 -15.18
C LEU A 180 10.49 -6.34 -16.26
N LYS A 181 11.82 -6.38 -16.45
CA LYS A 181 12.55 -5.54 -17.40
C LYS A 181 11.93 -5.46 -18.82
N PRO A 182 11.37 -6.53 -19.40
CA PRO A 182 10.75 -6.45 -20.73
C PRO A 182 9.54 -5.52 -20.81
N ILE A 183 8.85 -5.28 -19.68
CA ILE A 183 7.62 -4.49 -19.60
C ILE A 183 7.88 -3.15 -18.89
N PHE A 184 8.73 -3.16 -17.85
CA PHE A 184 9.04 -2.02 -16.98
C PHE A 184 10.57 -1.82 -16.89
N PRO A 185 11.25 -1.42 -17.97
CA PRO A 185 12.71 -1.27 -18.00
C PRO A 185 13.24 -0.20 -17.04
N GLU A 186 12.42 0.80 -16.67
CA GLU A 186 12.74 1.89 -15.76
C GLU A 186 13.05 1.40 -14.34
N LEU A 187 12.51 0.27 -13.90
CA LEU A 187 12.77 -0.30 -12.58
C LEU A 187 14.25 -0.63 -12.36
N MET A 188 14.98 -0.95 -13.43
CA MET A 188 16.42 -1.23 -13.37
C MET A 188 17.26 0.01 -13.04
N GLY A 189 16.80 1.18 -13.47
CA GLY A 189 17.56 2.44 -13.34
C GLY A 189 17.63 2.98 -11.91
N ASN A 190 16.73 2.60 -11.03
CA ASN A 190 16.59 3.17 -9.69
C ASN A 190 16.96 2.18 -8.55
N LEU A 191 17.45 1.00 -8.88
CA LEU A 191 17.75 -0.05 -7.88
C LEU A 191 18.73 0.38 -6.79
N ASP A 192 19.73 1.22 -7.11
CA ASP A 192 20.70 1.70 -6.13
C ASP A 192 20.05 2.58 -5.04
N ASN A 193 19.09 3.43 -5.42
CA ASN A 193 18.35 4.24 -4.46
C ASN A 193 17.42 3.36 -3.60
N ILE A 194 16.71 2.43 -4.23
CA ILE A 194 15.84 1.47 -3.55
C ILE A 194 16.64 0.66 -2.52
N LYS A 195 17.82 0.17 -2.89
CA LYS A 195 18.74 -0.54 -2.00
C LYS A 195 19.14 0.32 -0.78
N LYS A 196 19.47 1.60 -1.00
CA LYS A 196 19.80 2.54 0.09
C LYS A 196 18.63 2.71 1.06
N ILE A 197 17.42 2.93 0.53
CA ILE A 197 16.19 3.09 1.33
C ILE A 197 15.93 1.83 2.17
N LEU A 198 15.94 0.65 1.55
CA LEU A 198 15.69 -0.62 2.24
C LEU A 198 16.78 -0.94 3.27
N THR A 199 18.02 -0.56 3.02
CA THR A 199 19.13 -0.70 3.98
C THR A 199 18.89 0.16 5.22
N VAL A 200 18.51 1.43 5.05
CA VAL A 200 18.16 2.32 6.16
C VAL A 200 16.96 1.80 6.96
N GLU A 201 15.93 1.33 6.30
CA GLU A 201 14.76 0.77 6.99
C GLU A 201 15.11 -0.55 7.72
N ARG A 202 15.99 -1.40 7.17
CA ARG A 202 16.54 -2.56 7.90
C ARG A 202 17.27 -2.15 9.18
N GLN A 203 18.10 -1.12 9.12
CA GLN A 203 18.81 -0.59 10.31
C GLN A 203 17.82 -0.09 11.38
N LYS A 204 16.77 0.64 10.96
CA LYS A 204 15.69 1.09 11.86
C LYS A 204 14.95 -0.08 12.49
N TYR A 205 14.67 -1.12 11.70
CA TYR A 205 14.03 -2.34 12.18
C TYR A 205 14.89 -3.05 13.24
N GLU A 206 16.20 -3.21 13.02
CA GLU A 206 17.11 -3.80 14.01
C GLU A 206 17.19 -2.95 15.29
N ALA A 207 17.27 -1.61 15.17
CA ALA A 207 17.23 -0.73 16.32
C ALA A 207 15.92 -0.87 17.12
N THR A 208 14.80 -1.09 16.44
CA THR A 208 13.50 -1.36 17.08
C THR A 208 13.55 -2.66 17.88
N LYS A 209 14.18 -3.72 17.37
CA LYS A 209 14.34 -4.99 18.12
C LYS A 209 15.07 -4.80 19.45
N VAL A 210 16.12 -3.97 19.47
CA VAL A 210 16.84 -3.66 20.71
C VAL A 210 15.95 -2.91 21.72
N LYS A 211 15.21 -1.89 21.25
CA LYS A 211 14.24 -1.16 22.09
C LYS A 211 13.13 -2.06 22.61
N THR A 212 12.64 -2.98 21.79
CA THR A 212 11.59 -3.93 22.17
C THR A 212 12.02 -4.78 23.36
N ARG A 213 13.26 -5.28 23.37
CA ARG A 213 13.77 -6.05 24.53
C ARG A 213 13.71 -5.26 25.81
N GLN A 214 14.04 -3.97 25.77
CA GLN A 214 13.98 -3.09 26.96
C GLN A 214 12.55 -2.81 27.39
N ILE A 215 11.63 -2.60 26.44
CA ILE A 215 10.22 -2.36 26.72
C ILE A 215 9.57 -3.61 27.31
N VAL A 216 9.76 -4.78 26.68
CA VAL A 216 9.20 -6.05 27.16
C VAL A 216 9.68 -6.36 28.58
N LYS A 217 10.97 -6.16 28.89
CA LYS A 217 11.49 -6.33 30.26
C LYS A 217 10.78 -5.46 31.28
N LYS A 218 10.37 -4.24 30.90
CA LYS A 218 9.66 -3.31 31.81
C LYS A 218 8.18 -3.63 32.01
N ILE A 219 7.54 -4.19 30.99
CA ILE A 219 6.09 -4.43 31.01
C ILE A 219 5.71 -5.89 31.32
N ILE A 220 6.67 -6.81 31.32
CA ILE A 220 6.41 -8.24 31.44
C ILE A 220 5.78 -8.62 32.81
N GLU A 221 5.99 -7.81 33.83
CA GLU A 221 5.38 -7.99 35.14
C GLU A 221 3.89 -7.59 35.15
N LYS A 222 3.46 -6.80 34.15
CA LYS A 222 2.07 -6.41 33.95
C LYS A 222 1.40 -7.36 32.95
N ASP A 223 0.06 -7.41 32.99
CA ASP A 223 -0.68 -8.13 31.97
C ASP A 223 -0.58 -7.41 30.63
N ILE A 224 0.01 -8.11 29.64
CA ILE A 224 0.11 -7.61 28.27
C ILE A 224 -1.19 -7.95 27.57
N THR A 225 -2.07 -6.95 27.47
CA THR A 225 -3.36 -7.07 26.80
C THR A 225 -3.24 -6.82 25.30
N GLU A 226 -4.28 -7.21 24.54
CA GLU A 226 -4.38 -6.88 23.12
C GLU A 226 -4.19 -5.37 22.86
N LYS A 227 -4.82 -4.52 23.67
CA LYS A 227 -4.66 -3.07 23.56
C LYS A 227 -3.20 -2.64 23.70
N THR A 228 -2.45 -3.23 24.63
CA THR A 228 -1.01 -2.96 24.78
C THR A 228 -0.22 -3.36 23.55
N LEU A 229 -0.55 -4.49 22.92
CA LEU A 229 0.08 -4.93 21.68
C LEU A 229 -0.21 -3.98 20.51
N LEU A 230 -1.47 -3.53 20.37
CA LEU A 230 -1.89 -2.55 19.37
C LEU A 230 -1.16 -1.21 19.54
N GLU A 231 -1.10 -0.67 20.77
CA GLU A 231 -0.38 0.57 21.08
C GLU A 231 1.12 0.48 20.80
N LEU A 232 1.77 -0.63 21.14
CA LEU A 232 3.19 -0.85 20.88
C LEU A 232 3.49 -0.97 19.38
N TYR A 233 2.58 -1.58 18.63
CA TYR A 233 2.70 -1.66 17.18
C TYR A 233 2.51 -0.29 16.53
N ASP A 234 1.41 0.40 16.84
CA ASP A 234 1.05 1.69 16.24
C ASP A 234 2.08 2.79 16.60
N SER A 235 2.39 2.94 17.89
CA SER A 235 3.24 4.05 18.36
C SER A 235 4.74 3.79 18.25
N ASN A 236 5.17 2.54 18.42
CA ASN A 236 6.60 2.17 18.46
C ASN A 236 7.02 1.32 17.27
N GLY A 237 6.07 0.84 16.46
CA GLY A 237 6.30 -0.05 15.34
C GLY A 237 6.89 -1.40 15.75
N ILE A 238 6.53 -1.88 16.94
CA ILE A 238 6.99 -3.16 17.48
C ILE A 238 5.97 -4.22 17.11
N SER A 239 6.36 -5.21 16.29
CA SER A 239 5.46 -6.29 15.91
C SER A 239 5.11 -7.18 17.12
N PRO A 240 3.87 -7.70 17.19
CA PRO A 240 3.47 -8.64 18.24
C PRO A 240 4.37 -9.87 18.30
N ASP A 241 4.74 -10.43 17.14
CA ASP A 241 5.66 -11.57 17.06
C ASP A 241 6.98 -11.31 17.79
N LEU A 242 7.50 -10.08 17.71
CA LEU A 242 8.72 -9.71 18.38
C LEU A 242 8.52 -9.61 19.90
N ILE A 243 7.36 -9.08 20.34
CA ILE A 243 7.00 -9.00 21.76
C ILE A 243 6.85 -10.41 22.32
N ILE A 244 6.09 -11.26 21.65
CA ILE A 244 5.87 -12.67 22.02
C ILE A 244 7.20 -13.42 22.13
N LYS A 245 8.07 -13.27 21.14
CA LYS A 245 9.42 -13.90 21.13
C LYS A 245 10.28 -13.44 22.31
N GLU A 246 10.30 -12.15 22.63
CA GLU A 246 11.09 -11.62 23.74
C GLU A 246 10.45 -11.97 25.10
N ALA A 247 9.12 -11.98 25.21
CA ALA A 247 8.40 -12.43 26.42
C ALA A 247 8.67 -13.91 26.72
N LEU A 248 8.65 -14.75 25.68
CA LEU A 248 8.93 -16.19 25.81
C LEU A 248 10.35 -16.45 26.36
N LYS A 249 11.34 -15.65 25.95
CA LYS A 249 12.71 -15.73 26.51
C LYS A 249 12.78 -15.38 28.01
N LEU A 250 11.80 -14.65 28.49
CA LEU A 250 11.64 -14.26 29.89
C LEU A 250 10.65 -15.18 30.65
N GLY A 251 10.26 -16.30 30.02
CA GLY A 251 9.40 -17.31 30.60
C GLY A 251 7.90 -16.99 30.61
N LYS A 252 7.45 -15.93 29.90
CA LYS A 252 6.05 -15.53 29.81
C LYS A 252 5.47 -15.88 28.45
N LYS A 253 4.37 -16.64 28.43
CA LYS A 253 3.64 -16.96 27.21
C LYS A 253 2.61 -15.84 26.94
N ILE A 254 2.66 -15.25 25.76
CA ILE A 254 1.68 -14.28 25.25
C ILE A 254 1.16 -14.86 23.94
N GLU A 255 -0.14 -14.81 23.74
CA GLU A 255 -0.77 -15.26 22.49
C GLU A 255 -0.98 -14.09 21.54
N MET A 256 -0.84 -14.35 20.24
CA MET A 256 -1.15 -13.39 19.21
C MET A 256 -2.66 -13.20 19.17
N PRO A 257 -3.18 -11.97 19.27
CA PRO A 257 -4.60 -11.72 19.06
C PRO A 257 -5.02 -12.08 17.64
N ASP A 258 -6.19 -12.69 17.52
CA ASP A 258 -6.80 -12.97 16.24
C ASP A 258 -7.09 -11.65 15.49
N ASN A 259 -6.96 -11.67 14.16
CA ASN A 259 -7.15 -10.51 13.30
C ASN A 259 -6.40 -9.22 13.73
N PHE A 260 -5.22 -9.36 14.36
CA PHE A 260 -4.44 -8.23 14.87
C PHE A 260 -4.17 -7.15 13.81
N TYR A 261 -3.76 -7.57 12.61
CA TYR A 261 -3.44 -6.63 11.54
C TYR A 261 -4.68 -5.99 10.90
N GLY A 262 -5.83 -6.67 10.91
CA GLY A 262 -7.13 -6.10 10.55
C GLY A 262 -7.50 -4.95 11.49
N LYS A 263 -7.41 -5.18 12.80
CA LYS A 263 -7.66 -4.14 13.83
C LYS A 263 -6.72 -2.94 13.71
N ILE A 264 -5.47 -3.14 13.32
CA ILE A 264 -4.55 -2.03 13.02
C ILE A 264 -5.02 -1.24 11.80
N SER A 265 -5.47 -1.89 10.74
CA SER A 265 -6.00 -1.22 9.55
C SER A 265 -7.23 -0.37 9.90
N GLU A 266 -8.17 -0.90 10.66
CA GLU A 266 -9.35 -0.18 11.14
C GLU A 266 -8.98 1.06 11.98
N LEU A 267 -7.99 0.94 12.88
CA LEU A 267 -7.50 2.07 13.67
C LEU A 267 -6.90 3.19 12.82
N HIS A 268 -6.28 2.83 11.67
CA HIS A 268 -5.72 3.81 10.75
C HIS A 268 -6.74 4.40 9.80
N GLU A 269 -7.77 3.66 9.41
CA GLU A 269 -8.89 4.16 8.59
C GLU A 269 -9.72 5.20 9.35
N GLN A 270 -9.89 5.03 10.67
CA GLN A 270 -10.60 5.99 11.54
C GLN A 270 -9.81 7.28 11.79
N LYS A 271 -8.48 7.25 11.67
CA LYS A 271 -7.66 8.47 11.71
C LYS A 271 -7.73 9.11 10.33
N ALA A 272 -8.37 10.29 10.22
CA ALA A 272 -8.44 11.06 8.98
C ALA A 272 -7.09 11.01 8.26
N GLN A 273 -7.09 10.52 7.02
CA GLN A 273 -5.89 10.44 6.20
C GLN A 273 -5.36 11.85 5.96
N VAL A 274 -4.37 12.23 6.73
CA VAL A 274 -3.56 13.40 6.40
C VAL A 274 -2.68 12.95 5.23
N HIS A 275 -3.09 13.32 4.01
CA HIS A 275 -2.33 13.00 2.81
C HIS A 275 -0.88 13.45 2.98
N ALA A 276 0.07 12.51 2.76
CA ALA A 276 1.51 12.72 2.90
C ALA A 276 2.12 13.65 1.83
N THR A 277 1.31 14.25 0.98
CA THR A 277 1.69 15.30 0.02
C THR A 277 1.53 16.71 0.58
N LYS A 278 1.72 16.91 1.88
CA LYS A 278 2.08 18.22 2.37
C LYS A 278 3.53 18.49 1.95
N LYS A 279 3.71 19.14 0.79
CA LYS A 279 4.89 19.97 0.59
C LYS A 279 4.91 20.95 1.78
N ASP A 280 6.07 21.14 2.42
CA ASP A 280 6.26 21.98 3.61
C ASP A 280 6.02 23.49 3.40
N PHE A 281 5.17 23.86 2.47
CA PHE A 281 4.78 25.23 2.15
C PHE A 281 3.28 25.41 2.40
N SER A 282 2.94 25.78 3.63
CA SER A 282 1.64 26.36 3.91
C SER A 282 1.63 27.78 3.36
N LEU A 283 0.96 27.98 2.22
CA LEU A 283 0.68 29.30 1.70
C LEU A 283 -0.43 29.96 2.54
N ASP A 284 -0.33 31.23 2.81
CA ASP A 284 -1.45 31.97 3.38
C ASP A 284 -2.51 32.20 2.30
N LEU A 285 -3.53 31.35 2.31
CA LEU A 285 -4.67 31.40 1.39
C LEU A 285 -5.98 31.79 2.11
N ASN A 286 -5.90 32.33 3.32
CA ASN A 286 -7.05 32.71 4.11
C ASN A 286 -7.91 33.75 3.38
N GLY A 287 -9.23 33.57 3.43
CA GLY A 287 -10.19 34.48 2.83
C GLY A 287 -10.39 34.35 1.32
N LEU A 288 -9.70 33.43 0.65
CA LEU A 288 -9.95 33.13 -0.75
C LEU A 288 -11.11 32.14 -0.90
N PRO A 289 -11.96 32.29 -1.94
CA PRO A 289 -12.98 31.29 -2.26
C PRO A 289 -12.35 29.98 -2.76
N GLU A 290 -13.15 28.91 -2.73
CA GLU A 290 -12.79 27.65 -3.37
C GLU A 290 -12.57 27.81 -4.86
N THR A 291 -11.61 27.10 -5.43
CA THR A 291 -11.37 27.09 -6.87
C THR A 291 -12.40 26.20 -7.57
N ILE A 292 -13.08 26.71 -8.58
CA ILE A 292 -14.02 25.93 -9.39
C ILE A 292 -13.21 24.99 -10.32
N ALA A 293 -13.40 23.69 -10.14
CA ALA A 293 -12.68 22.64 -10.85
C ALA A 293 -13.41 22.22 -12.13
N ASN A 294 -13.28 23.01 -13.22
CA ASN A 294 -13.98 22.75 -14.48
C ASN A 294 -13.46 21.56 -15.29
N TYR A 295 -12.34 20.94 -14.91
CA TYR A 295 -11.83 19.72 -15.55
C TYR A 295 -12.74 18.49 -15.37
N TYR A 296 -13.75 18.58 -14.49
CA TYR A 296 -14.79 17.55 -14.38
C TYR A 296 -15.98 17.78 -15.32
N ASP A 297 -16.14 18.97 -15.90
CA ASP A 297 -17.32 19.31 -16.69
C ASP A 297 -17.25 18.74 -18.11
N ASP A 298 -16.14 18.97 -18.80
CA ASP A 298 -15.89 18.42 -20.15
C ASP A 298 -14.38 18.24 -20.39
N TYR A 299 -13.93 17.00 -20.48
CA TYR A 299 -12.52 16.64 -20.72
C TYR A 299 -12.00 17.02 -22.10
N LYS A 300 -12.86 17.44 -23.04
CA LYS A 300 -12.47 17.88 -24.39
C LYS A 300 -12.07 19.34 -24.44
N ILE A 301 -12.43 20.13 -23.42
CA ILE A 301 -12.08 21.54 -23.34
C ILE A 301 -10.67 21.64 -22.76
N ASN A 302 -9.76 22.26 -23.51
CA ASN A 302 -8.36 22.46 -23.11
C ASN A 302 -7.94 23.93 -23.04
N GLU A 303 -8.89 24.87 -23.25
CA GLU A 303 -8.66 26.30 -23.15
C GLU A 303 -9.72 26.94 -22.25
N PHE A 304 -9.31 27.83 -21.36
CA PHE A 304 -10.22 28.50 -20.44
C PHE A 304 -9.77 29.93 -20.11
N LYS A 305 -10.69 30.70 -19.61
CA LYS A 305 -10.42 32.03 -19.04
C LYS A 305 -10.75 32.00 -17.56
N ALA A 306 -9.91 32.60 -16.74
CA ALA A 306 -10.09 32.67 -15.31
C ALA A 306 -9.59 33.99 -14.76
N LYS A 307 -10.08 34.40 -13.57
CA LYS A 307 -9.63 35.59 -12.87
C LYS A 307 -8.56 35.21 -11.82
N VAL A 308 -7.53 36.03 -11.75
CA VAL A 308 -6.49 35.92 -10.73
C VAL A 308 -7.08 36.36 -9.38
N LEU A 309 -7.02 35.46 -8.40
CA LEU A 309 -7.42 35.71 -7.02
C LEU A 309 -6.24 36.12 -6.14
N LYS A 310 -5.08 35.53 -6.36
CA LYS A 310 -3.85 35.81 -5.61
C LYS A 310 -2.61 35.39 -6.40
N VAL A 311 -1.54 36.14 -6.23
CA VAL A 311 -0.19 35.78 -6.75
C VAL A 311 0.78 35.76 -5.57
N ILE A 312 1.56 34.71 -5.47
CA ILE A 312 2.60 34.53 -4.45
C ILE A 312 3.87 34.02 -5.18
N ASP A 313 4.82 34.91 -5.41
CA ASP A 313 6.03 34.62 -6.21
C ASP A 313 5.67 34.14 -7.63
N ASN A 314 5.94 32.88 -7.97
CA ASN A 314 5.58 32.24 -9.23
C ASN A 314 4.32 31.36 -9.11
N LYS A 315 3.56 31.51 -8.04
CA LYS A 315 2.33 30.74 -7.80
C LYS A 315 1.11 31.60 -8.03
N VAL A 316 0.19 31.12 -8.84
CA VAL A 316 -1.04 31.82 -9.22
C VAL A 316 -2.23 31.01 -8.75
N ILE A 317 -3.16 31.70 -8.09
CA ILE A 317 -4.44 31.16 -7.63
C ILE A 317 -5.54 31.81 -8.48
N LEU A 318 -6.37 30.97 -9.08
CA LEU A 318 -7.44 31.36 -9.99
C LEU A 318 -8.81 31.04 -9.39
N ASP A 319 -9.85 31.76 -9.85
CA ASP A 319 -11.24 31.49 -9.46
C ASP A 319 -11.76 30.16 -9.98
N LYS A 320 -11.26 29.73 -11.14
CA LYS A 320 -11.56 28.43 -11.77
C LYS A 320 -10.40 27.94 -12.59
N THR A 321 -10.36 26.62 -12.86
CA THR A 321 -9.28 26.01 -13.66
C THR A 321 -9.73 24.74 -14.37
N LEU A 322 -9.07 24.45 -15.51
CA LEU A 322 -9.08 23.14 -16.16
C LEU A 322 -7.86 22.30 -15.79
N PHE A 323 -6.85 22.85 -15.14
CA PHE A 323 -5.67 22.10 -14.71
C PHE A 323 -6.00 21.17 -13.55
N TYR A 324 -5.86 19.88 -13.76
CA TYR A 324 -5.98 18.87 -12.70
C TYR A 324 -4.77 18.98 -11.75
N PRO A 325 -4.94 19.08 -10.44
CA PRO A 325 -3.85 19.09 -9.48
C PRO A 325 -3.36 17.66 -9.19
N THR A 326 -2.09 17.51 -8.88
CA THR A 326 -1.56 16.20 -8.41
C THR A 326 -2.43 15.67 -7.27
N SER A 327 -3.12 14.57 -7.50
CA SER A 327 -4.05 13.97 -6.54
C SER A 327 -4.32 12.50 -6.88
N GLY A 328 -4.59 11.68 -5.85
CA GLY A 328 -5.02 10.28 -6.03
C GLY A 328 -4.03 9.39 -6.82
N GLY A 329 -2.74 9.75 -6.84
CA GLY A 329 -1.73 9.04 -7.63
C GLY A 329 -1.59 9.50 -9.07
N GLN A 330 -2.46 10.42 -9.54
CA GLN A 330 -2.35 11.04 -10.86
C GLN A 330 -1.50 12.31 -10.77
N LEU A 331 -0.60 12.50 -11.73
CA LEU A 331 0.19 13.73 -11.88
C LEU A 331 -0.71 14.89 -12.32
N ASN A 332 -0.25 16.12 -12.04
CA ASN A 332 -0.91 17.33 -12.50
C ASN A 332 -0.87 17.46 -14.03
N ASP A 333 -1.85 18.19 -14.55
CA ASP A 333 -1.83 18.60 -15.95
C ASP A 333 -0.69 19.57 -16.23
N ILE A 334 -0.20 19.53 -17.48
CA ILE A 334 0.80 20.43 -18.02
C ILE A 334 0.16 21.40 -19.02
N GLY A 335 0.69 22.60 -19.13
CA GLY A 335 0.17 23.59 -20.08
C GLY A 335 0.74 24.96 -19.81
N VAL A 336 -0.01 26.00 -20.18
CA VAL A 336 0.43 27.40 -20.06
C VAL A 336 -0.68 28.30 -19.47
N ILE A 337 -0.29 29.33 -18.74
CA ILE A 337 -1.14 30.46 -18.33
C ILE A 337 -0.52 31.73 -18.92
N ASN A 338 -1.26 32.44 -19.77
CA ASN A 338 -0.78 33.59 -20.52
C ASN A 338 0.56 33.34 -21.23
N GLY A 339 0.77 32.10 -21.74
CA GLY A 339 1.97 31.68 -22.44
C GLY A 339 3.16 31.26 -21.57
N ILE A 340 3.05 31.36 -20.23
CA ILE A 340 4.06 30.86 -19.27
C ILE A 340 3.73 29.42 -18.90
N GLU A 341 4.73 28.55 -18.98
CA GLU A 341 4.62 27.11 -18.66
C GLU A 341 4.20 26.89 -17.19
N VAL A 342 3.20 26.03 -16.98
CA VAL A 342 2.76 25.52 -15.67
C VAL A 342 3.57 24.28 -15.37
N ILE A 343 4.43 24.33 -14.36
CA ILE A 343 5.36 23.26 -14.01
C ILE A 343 4.84 22.36 -12.87
N ASP A 344 3.85 22.84 -12.13
CA ASP A 344 3.23 22.06 -11.04
C ASP A 344 1.84 22.62 -10.75
N VAL A 345 0.89 21.76 -10.40
CA VAL A 345 -0.43 22.14 -9.91
C VAL A 345 -0.74 21.31 -8.68
N PHE A 346 -1.04 21.95 -7.57
CA PHE A 346 -1.36 21.26 -6.33
C PHE A 346 -2.55 21.88 -5.61
N LYS A 347 -3.14 21.10 -4.70
CA LYS A 347 -4.31 21.53 -3.92
C LYS A 347 -3.91 21.80 -2.47
N GLN A 348 -4.32 22.94 -1.93
CA GLN A 348 -4.24 23.26 -0.50
C GLN A 348 -5.65 23.57 0.01
N GLY A 349 -6.23 22.61 0.73
CA GLY A 349 -7.66 22.65 1.08
C GLY A 349 -8.54 22.56 -0.18
N ALA A 350 -9.46 23.46 -0.37
CA ALA A 350 -10.32 23.56 -1.55
C ALA A 350 -9.77 24.51 -2.65
N ILE A 351 -8.54 25.02 -2.49
CA ILE A 351 -7.92 25.98 -3.40
C ILE A 351 -6.85 25.27 -4.24
N ILE A 352 -6.86 25.50 -5.56
CA ILE A 352 -5.89 24.99 -6.51
C ILE A 352 -4.84 26.04 -6.81
N VAL A 353 -3.58 25.68 -6.67
CA VAL A 353 -2.41 26.55 -6.85
C VAL A 353 -1.65 26.09 -8.09
N HIS A 354 -1.43 27.02 -9.03
CA HIS A 354 -0.65 26.79 -10.25
C HIS A 354 0.75 27.36 -10.06
N VAL A 355 1.78 26.56 -10.26
CA VAL A 355 3.19 26.98 -10.17
C VAL A 355 3.70 27.23 -11.58
N LEU A 356 4.04 28.46 -11.89
CA LEU A 356 4.57 28.86 -13.17
C LEU A 356 6.10 28.69 -13.19
N LYS A 357 6.66 28.41 -14.36
CA LYS A 357 8.10 28.32 -14.57
C LYS A 357 8.80 29.63 -14.26
N ASP A 358 8.20 30.73 -14.70
CA ASP A 358 8.69 32.09 -14.51
C ASP A 358 7.64 32.93 -13.77
N LYS A 359 8.09 34.01 -13.11
CA LYS A 359 7.17 34.98 -12.49
C LYS A 359 6.42 35.70 -13.58
N LEU A 360 5.11 35.84 -13.39
CA LEU A 360 4.24 36.61 -14.27
C LEU A 360 3.73 37.81 -13.46
N ASP A 361 3.82 38.99 -14.07
CA ASP A 361 3.33 40.22 -13.47
C ASP A 361 1.81 40.33 -13.68
N LEU A 362 1.07 39.78 -12.72
CA LEU A 362 -0.40 39.68 -12.74
C LEU A 362 -1.00 40.49 -11.61
N THR A 363 -2.10 41.18 -11.92
CA THR A 363 -2.87 41.87 -10.91
C THR A 363 -4.10 41.09 -10.46
N ILE A 364 -4.48 41.23 -9.19
CA ILE A 364 -5.67 40.58 -8.66
C ILE A 364 -6.90 41.10 -9.43
N GLY A 365 -7.75 40.17 -9.88
CA GLY A 365 -8.93 40.43 -10.70
C GLY A 365 -8.68 40.44 -12.21
N GLU A 366 -7.42 40.36 -12.64
CA GLU A 366 -7.04 40.24 -14.06
C GLU A 366 -7.53 38.92 -14.64
N GLU A 367 -8.02 38.98 -15.89
CA GLU A 367 -8.38 37.77 -16.64
C GLU A 367 -7.14 37.17 -17.34
N VAL A 368 -6.92 35.89 -17.12
CA VAL A 368 -5.86 35.13 -17.76
C VAL A 368 -6.41 34.03 -18.65
N ASN A 369 -5.65 33.64 -19.65
CA ASN A 369 -5.95 32.51 -20.54
C ASN A 369 -5.09 31.31 -20.14
N GLY A 370 -5.73 30.17 -19.84
CA GLY A 370 -5.10 28.87 -19.59
C GLY A 370 -5.32 27.91 -20.74
N LYS A 371 -4.31 27.09 -21.04
CA LYS A 371 -4.38 26.06 -22.06
C LYS A 371 -3.58 24.83 -21.64
#